data_30e9e9c7418f9acccfee826c9b5424ba
#
_entry.id   30e9e9c7418f9acccfee826c9b5424ba
#
_cell.length_a   1.000
_cell.length_b   1.000
_cell.length_c   1.000
_cell.angle_alpha   90.00
_cell.angle_beta   90.00
_cell.angle_gamma   90.00
#
_symmetry.space_group_name_H-M   'P 1'
#
loop_
_entity.id
_entity.type
_entity.pdbx_description
1 polymer ?
#
loop_
_entity_poly.entity_id
_entity_poly.type
_entity_poly.pdbx_seq_one_letter_code
_entity_poly.pdbx_strand_id
1 'polypeptide(L)'
;MEAQMHSRGTIPIIRLSGLESAMSKKFRTEKDSLGEYPVPLDAWYGIQTARAVENFPISGRRPDRDFIIAHVRIKRAAAAVNESAGALEPRLANAIIEASDTLIAGEHLDEFVVDRFQAGAGTSHNMNSNEVIANLANVTLGGKKGDYKPVHPNDHVNMGQSTNDTIPTAIRLAALAKLPRLLAAVHGMADELEAIARREAKTVKSGRTHLQDAVPTTIGREFAAYAWILRRGAHQLRGTVSLLCEIGLGGSAAGTGLNTVPGYAAHVAEELARLTGEPIRSADNLAAPMQSMHDLQQLSAGIRSLALELTRIANDMRLLASGPRTGFGEIELPSVQPGSSIMPGKVNPVMFEMLNQVCYQVLGQDHAVALMTQAGQLELNVMMPALGSALFDAMDWLTNAVRATTEKGLRGLKVNHERCRELAHTSVGLATLLNTSIGYSAAAEVAKESERSGRPVREIVAEKGLMSTEEFDRLVERAAIEGNIASPRR
;
A
#
# COMPACT_ATOMS: atom_id res chain seq x y z
N MET A 1 -28.86 25.38 -59.00
CA MET A 1 -28.11 26.06 -57.91
C MET A 1 -27.39 24.96 -57.12
N GLU A 2 -26.14 24.83 -57.46
CA GLU A 2 -25.23 23.76 -57.01
C GLU A 2 -24.80 23.97 -55.56
N ALA A 3 -24.90 22.92 -54.76
CA ALA A 3 -24.32 22.89 -53.42
C ALA A 3 -22.93 22.22 -53.49
N GLN A 4 -21.88 22.99 -53.23
CA GLN A 4 -20.51 22.54 -53.16
C GLN A 4 -20.29 21.70 -51.88
N MET A 5 -19.86 20.46 -52.10
CA MET A 5 -19.27 19.57 -51.07
C MET A 5 -17.88 20.11 -50.70
N HIS A 6 -17.69 20.45 -49.44
CA HIS A 6 -16.36 20.76 -48.87
C HIS A 6 -15.67 19.49 -48.42
N SER A 7 -14.43 19.38 -48.86
CA SER A 7 -13.48 18.30 -48.68
C SER A 7 -13.15 17.98 -47.21
N ARG A 8 -13.09 16.68 -46.92
CA ARG A 8 -12.53 16.14 -45.69
C ARG A 8 -11.03 16.48 -45.59
N GLY A 9 -10.65 17.27 -44.57
CA GLY A 9 -9.27 17.52 -44.21
C GLY A 9 -8.58 16.26 -43.68
N THR A 10 -7.60 15.80 -44.40
CA THR A 10 -6.66 14.74 -43.99
C THR A 10 -5.78 15.29 -42.87
N ILE A 11 -5.83 14.67 -41.69
CA ILE A 11 -4.90 14.95 -40.59
C ILE A 11 -3.51 14.49 -41.02
N PRO A 12 -2.48 15.34 -41.01
CA PRO A 12 -1.14 14.93 -41.39
C PRO A 12 -0.58 13.92 -40.37
N ILE A 13 -0.26 12.72 -40.85
CA ILE A 13 0.56 11.75 -40.13
C ILE A 13 1.95 12.38 -39.96
N ILE A 14 2.27 12.82 -38.77
CA ILE A 14 3.64 13.23 -38.41
C ILE A 14 4.51 11.98 -38.51
N ARG A 15 5.24 11.83 -39.59
CA ARG A 15 6.34 10.90 -39.71
C ARG A 15 7.45 11.40 -38.76
N LEU A 16 7.63 10.70 -37.65
CA LEU A 16 8.81 10.83 -36.80
C LEU A 16 10.03 10.23 -37.54
N SER A 17 10.62 11.03 -38.44
CA SER A 17 11.94 10.79 -39.00
C SER A 17 12.99 11.19 -37.95
N GLY A 18 13.33 10.28 -37.05
CA GLY A 18 14.28 10.58 -35.99
C GLY A 18 14.65 9.40 -35.10
N LEU A 19 14.53 8.15 -35.59
CA LEU A 19 14.91 6.95 -34.84
C LEU A 19 15.60 5.91 -35.75
N GLU A 20 16.54 6.36 -36.58
CA GLU A 20 17.49 5.47 -37.25
C GLU A 20 18.77 5.33 -36.41
N SER A 21 18.64 4.75 -35.22
CA SER A 21 19.71 4.14 -34.46
C SER A 21 19.16 3.05 -33.53
N ALA A 22 18.16 2.31 -33.98
CA ALA A 22 17.81 1.02 -33.40
C ALA A 22 18.67 -0.03 -34.10
N MET A 23 19.72 -0.58 -33.41
CA MET A 23 20.38 -1.82 -33.78
C MET A 23 19.29 -2.77 -34.29
N SER A 24 19.44 -3.33 -35.50
CA SER A 24 18.44 -4.24 -36.08
C SER A 24 18.25 -5.42 -35.11
N LYS A 25 17.14 -5.43 -34.38
CA LYS A 25 16.81 -6.54 -33.49
C LYS A 25 16.73 -7.79 -34.36
N LYS A 26 17.59 -8.76 -34.07
CA LYS A 26 17.50 -10.08 -34.70
C LYS A 26 16.32 -10.81 -34.06
N PHE A 27 15.56 -11.53 -34.86
CA PHE A 27 14.41 -12.31 -34.43
C PHE A 27 14.67 -13.80 -34.66
N ARG A 28 14.10 -14.64 -33.84
CA ARG A 28 13.88 -16.04 -34.10
C ARG A 28 12.40 -16.25 -34.43
N THR A 29 12.09 -17.21 -35.26
CA THR A 29 10.69 -17.57 -35.58
C THR A 29 10.28 -18.71 -34.65
N GLU A 30 9.18 -18.50 -33.91
CA GLU A 30 8.53 -19.56 -33.15
C GLU A 30 7.15 -19.84 -33.74
N LYS A 31 6.54 -20.98 -33.39
CA LYS A 31 5.25 -21.42 -33.91
C LYS A 31 4.34 -21.90 -32.78
N ASP A 32 3.10 -21.45 -32.81
CA ASP A 32 2.00 -21.92 -31.96
C ASP A 32 0.79 -22.35 -32.80
N SER A 33 -0.36 -22.57 -32.16
CA SER A 33 -1.61 -22.95 -32.86
C SER A 33 -2.15 -21.88 -33.81
N LEU A 34 -1.72 -20.61 -33.67
CA LEU A 34 -2.11 -19.50 -34.53
C LEU A 34 -1.14 -19.26 -35.68
N GLY A 35 -0.03 -20.01 -35.75
CA GLY A 35 0.99 -19.93 -36.80
C GLY A 35 2.33 -19.38 -36.30
N GLU A 36 3.18 -18.99 -37.26
CA GLU A 36 4.52 -18.48 -36.98
C GLU A 36 4.46 -17.01 -36.51
N TYR A 37 5.39 -16.65 -35.62
CA TYR A 37 5.52 -15.30 -35.11
C TYR A 37 6.97 -14.95 -34.75
N PRO A 38 7.45 -13.72 -35.01
CA PRO A 38 8.81 -13.32 -34.67
C PRO A 38 8.93 -12.99 -33.20
N VAL A 39 9.92 -13.59 -32.53
CA VAL A 39 10.30 -13.32 -31.14
C VAL A 39 11.71 -12.74 -31.12
N PRO A 40 12.03 -11.68 -30.38
CA PRO A 40 13.39 -11.14 -30.28
C PRO A 40 14.39 -12.24 -29.93
N LEU A 41 15.55 -12.27 -30.64
CA LEU A 41 16.51 -13.37 -30.50
C LEU A 41 17.04 -13.51 -29.07
N ASP A 42 17.23 -12.39 -28.39
CA ASP A 42 17.80 -12.33 -27.05
C ASP A 42 16.76 -12.58 -25.93
N ALA A 43 15.45 -12.47 -26.22
CA ALA A 43 14.39 -12.63 -25.24
C ALA A 43 14.37 -14.05 -24.65
N TRP A 44 14.13 -14.15 -23.35
CA TRP A 44 13.86 -15.42 -22.67
C TRP A 44 12.38 -15.82 -22.71
N TYR A 45 11.47 -14.88 -22.97
CA TYR A 45 10.08 -15.21 -23.25
C TYR A 45 9.91 -15.77 -24.67
N GLY A 46 8.73 -16.30 -24.96
CA GLY A 46 8.43 -16.95 -26.24
C GLY A 46 7.26 -16.30 -26.98
N ILE A 47 6.70 -17.08 -27.90
CA ILE A 47 5.69 -16.63 -28.88
C ILE A 47 4.39 -16.14 -28.24
N GLN A 48 3.88 -16.82 -27.20
CA GLN A 48 2.62 -16.43 -26.58
C GLN A 48 2.76 -15.10 -25.83
N THR A 49 3.89 -14.89 -25.17
CA THR A 49 4.25 -13.61 -24.56
C THR A 49 4.40 -12.51 -25.59
N ALA A 50 5.09 -12.77 -26.71
CA ALA A 50 5.27 -11.79 -27.77
C ALA A 50 3.92 -11.32 -28.35
N ARG A 51 2.99 -12.26 -28.58
CA ARG A 51 1.60 -11.92 -28.97
C ARG A 51 0.86 -11.11 -27.92
N ALA A 52 1.03 -11.44 -26.63
CA ALA A 52 0.40 -10.71 -25.53
C ALA A 52 0.89 -9.27 -25.44
N VAL A 53 2.18 -9.02 -25.67
CA VAL A 53 2.76 -7.68 -25.70
C VAL A 53 2.17 -6.85 -26.85
N GLU A 54 1.96 -7.46 -28.02
CA GLU A 54 1.31 -6.78 -29.16
C GLU A 54 -0.17 -6.50 -28.88
N ASN A 55 -0.89 -7.47 -28.27
CA ASN A 55 -2.33 -7.35 -28.05
C ASN A 55 -2.70 -6.35 -26.94
N PHE A 56 -1.85 -6.17 -25.93
CA PHE A 56 -2.18 -5.40 -24.72
C PHE A 56 -1.19 -4.26 -24.42
N PRO A 57 -0.97 -3.29 -25.32
CA PRO A 57 -0.12 -2.13 -25.06
C PRO A 57 -0.93 -1.03 -24.34
N ILE A 58 -1.35 -1.27 -23.07
CA ILE A 58 -2.36 -0.43 -22.41
C ILE A 58 -1.73 0.57 -21.43
N SER A 59 -1.00 0.10 -20.41
CA SER A 59 -0.44 0.96 -19.37
C SER A 59 1.05 1.25 -19.53
N GLY A 60 1.75 0.43 -20.28
CA GLY A 60 3.21 0.43 -20.37
C GLY A 60 3.92 -0.01 -19.08
N ARG A 61 3.17 -0.54 -18.11
CA ARG A 61 3.72 -1.00 -16.82
C ARG A 61 3.84 -2.51 -16.81
N ARG A 62 5.00 -2.98 -16.39
CA ARG A 62 5.32 -4.39 -16.21
C ARG A 62 4.67 -4.95 -14.94
N PRO A 63 4.58 -6.30 -14.78
CA PRO A 63 4.12 -6.91 -13.56
C PRO A 63 4.99 -6.54 -12.36
N ASP A 64 4.38 -6.54 -11.19
CA ASP A 64 5.06 -6.29 -9.92
C ASP A 64 6.12 -7.37 -9.62
N ARG A 65 7.27 -6.96 -9.04
CA ARG A 65 8.39 -7.86 -8.74
C ARG A 65 7.99 -8.99 -7.78
N ASP A 66 7.29 -8.69 -6.71
CA ASP A 66 6.90 -9.70 -5.73
C ASP A 66 5.88 -10.67 -6.32
N PHE A 67 5.01 -10.19 -7.23
CA PHE A 67 4.07 -11.03 -7.95
C PHE A 67 4.78 -12.00 -8.92
N ILE A 68 5.79 -11.51 -9.65
CA ILE A 68 6.63 -12.38 -10.50
C ILE A 68 7.27 -13.48 -9.64
N ILE A 69 7.95 -13.10 -8.56
CA ILE A 69 8.64 -14.04 -7.66
C ILE A 69 7.65 -15.04 -7.04
N ALA A 70 6.48 -14.58 -6.62
CA ALA A 70 5.43 -15.42 -6.06
C ALA A 70 4.96 -16.47 -7.10
N HIS A 71 4.75 -16.05 -8.33
CA HIS A 71 4.31 -16.95 -9.40
C HIS A 71 5.40 -17.96 -9.79
N VAL A 72 6.65 -17.53 -9.85
CA VAL A 72 7.80 -18.44 -10.08
C VAL A 72 7.96 -19.46 -8.94
N ARG A 73 7.73 -19.08 -7.68
CA ARG A 73 7.70 -20.02 -6.55
C ARG A 73 6.64 -21.12 -6.72
N ILE A 74 5.49 -20.79 -7.29
CA ILE A 74 4.46 -21.79 -7.62
C ILE A 74 4.99 -22.77 -8.64
N LYS A 75 5.64 -22.31 -9.71
CA LYS A 75 6.22 -23.18 -10.75
C LYS A 75 7.29 -24.11 -10.19
N ARG A 76 8.15 -23.57 -9.34
CA ARG A 76 9.17 -24.33 -8.61
C ARG A 76 8.57 -25.42 -7.72
N ALA A 77 7.56 -25.06 -6.91
CA ALA A 77 6.88 -26.01 -6.03
C ALA A 77 6.17 -27.12 -6.82
N ALA A 78 5.49 -26.74 -7.90
CA ALA A 78 4.83 -27.67 -8.79
C ALA A 78 5.79 -28.67 -9.42
N ALA A 79 6.96 -28.24 -9.88
CA ALA A 79 8.00 -29.12 -10.43
C ALA A 79 8.49 -30.14 -9.39
N ALA A 80 8.76 -29.70 -8.16
CA ALA A 80 9.20 -30.58 -7.07
C ALA A 80 8.14 -31.62 -6.68
N VAL A 81 6.86 -31.21 -6.61
CA VAL A 81 5.75 -32.11 -6.26
C VAL A 81 5.48 -33.11 -7.38
N ASN A 82 5.51 -32.70 -8.65
CA ASN A 82 5.33 -33.61 -9.79
C ASN A 82 6.49 -34.59 -9.95
N GLU A 83 7.71 -34.16 -9.62
CA GLU A 83 8.88 -35.08 -9.57
C GLU A 83 8.69 -36.13 -8.47
N SER A 84 8.39 -35.70 -7.24
CA SER A 84 8.17 -36.60 -6.10
C SER A 84 7.08 -37.65 -6.36
N ALA A 85 6.05 -37.25 -7.12
CA ALA A 85 4.95 -38.13 -7.53
C ALA A 85 5.29 -39.04 -8.75
N GLY A 86 6.49 -38.90 -9.33
CA GLY A 86 6.92 -39.63 -10.51
C GLY A 86 6.27 -39.21 -11.83
N ALA A 87 5.57 -38.07 -11.85
CA ALA A 87 4.90 -37.54 -13.04
C ALA A 87 5.84 -36.70 -13.93
N LEU A 88 6.87 -36.10 -13.34
CA LEU A 88 7.87 -35.30 -14.04
C LEU A 88 9.26 -36.00 -13.89
N GLU A 89 9.97 -36.16 -15.01
CA GLU A 89 11.31 -36.73 -15.01
C GLU A 89 12.26 -35.88 -14.15
N PRO A 90 13.08 -36.49 -13.24
CA PRO A 90 13.94 -35.75 -12.32
C PRO A 90 14.90 -34.76 -13.00
N ARG A 91 15.45 -35.13 -14.19
CA ARG A 91 16.32 -34.24 -14.95
C ARG A 91 15.62 -32.97 -15.39
N LEU A 92 14.36 -33.06 -15.84
CA LEU A 92 13.56 -31.92 -16.27
C LEU A 92 13.10 -31.08 -15.06
N ALA A 93 12.67 -31.76 -13.98
CA ALA A 93 12.26 -31.08 -12.74
C ALA A 93 13.41 -30.24 -12.15
N ASN A 94 14.61 -30.81 -12.06
CA ASN A 94 15.79 -30.12 -11.54
C ASN A 94 16.15 -28.89 -12.40
N ALA A 95 16.06 -28.97 -13.72
CA ALA A 95 16.31 -27.83 -14.59
C ALA A 95 15.24 -26.72 -14.44
N ILE A 96 13.97 -27.09 -14.24
CA ILE A 96 12.88 -26.13 -13.96
C ILE A 96 13.08 -25.47 -12.58
N ILE A 97 13.49 -26.24 -11.57
CA ILE A 97 13.77 -25.74 -10.22
C ILE A 97 14.95 -24.77 -10.25
N GLU A 98 16.07 -25.11 -10.92
CA GLU A 98 17.25 -24.24 -11.06
C GLU A 98 16.92 -22.94 -11.80
N ALA A 99 16.19 -23.03 -12.91
CA ALA A 99 15.70 -21.85 -13.64
C ALA A 99 14.79 -20.97 -12.76
N SER A 100 13.92 -21.59 -11.97
CA SER A 100 13.05 -20.87 -11.03
C SER A 100 13.86 -20.22 -9.90
N ASP A 101 14.85 -20.88 -9.34
CA ASP A 101 15.72 -20.34 -8.28
C ASP A 101 16.52 -19.13 -8.79
N THR A 102 16.99 -19.13 -10.04
CA THR A 102 17.64 -17.99 -10.71
C THR A 102 16.71 -16.77 -10.77
N LEU A 103 15.46 -16.98 -11.18
CA LEU A 103 14.45 -15.91 -11.21
C LEU A 103 14.09 -15.41 -9.81
N ILE A 104 13.96 -16.29 -8.83
CA ILE A 104 13.67 -15.94 -7.44
C ILE A 104 14.81 -15.10 -6.83
N ALA A 105 16.05 -15.37 -7.22
CA ALA A 105 17.21 -14.56 -6.83
C ALA A 105 17.19 -13.14 -7.43
N GLY A 106 16.36 -12.89 -8.42
CA GLY A 106 16.12 -11.58 -9.02
C GLY A 106 16.73 -11.40 -10.41
N GLU A 107 17.30 -12.43 -11.01
CA GLU A 107 17.83 -12.40 -12.36
C GLU A 107 16.70 -12.52 -13.40
N HIS A 108 16.88 -11.93 -14.58
CA HIS A 108 15.95 -11.98 -15.71
C HIS A 108 14.49 -11.53 -15.42
N LEU A 109 14.24 -10.77 -14.37
CA LEU A 109 12.89 -10.27 -14.07
C LEU A 109 12.38 -9.26 -15.11
N ASP A 110 13.27 -8.67 -15.87
CA ASP A 110 12.97 -7.80 -17.01
C ASP A 110 12.38 -8.53 -18.22
N GLU A 111 12.42 -9.86 -18.23
CA GLU A 111 11.78 -10.71 -19.24
C GLU A 111 10.28 -10.94 -19.01
N PHE A 112 9.75 -10.47 -17.87
CA PHE A 112 8.32 -10.42 -17.61
C PHE A 112 7.73 -9.11 -18.15
N VAL A 113 7.37 -9.15 -19.43
CA VAL A 113 7.10 -7.95 -20.25
C VAL A 113 5.62 -7.68 -20.51
N VAL A 114 4.72 -8.57 -20.08
CA VAL A 114 3.28 -8.43 -20.28
C VAL A 114 2.73 -7.27 -19.46
N ASP A 115 1.86 -6.44 -20.08
CA ASP A 115 1.21 -5.34 -19.37
C ASP A 115 0.33 -5.85 -18.21
N ARG A 116 0.15 -5.02 -17.19
CA ARG A 116 -0.76 -5.30 -16.07
C ARG A 116 -2.21 -5.51 -16.49
N PHE A 117 -2.65 -4.85 -17.55
CA PHE A 117 -3.94 -5.06 -18.23
C PHE A 117 -3.75 -6.03 -19.38
N GLN A 118 -4.20 -7.24 -19.21
CA GLN A 118 -3.92 -8.36 -20.08
C GLN A 118 -5.13 -9.29 -20.20
N ALA A 119 -4.95 -10.45 -20.83
CA ALA A 119 -5.98 -11.49 -20.88
C ALA A 119 -6.55 -11.77 -19.49
N GLY A 120 -7.87 -11.90 -19.38
CA GLY A 120 -8.56 -12.23 -18.16
C GLY A 120 -7.97 -13.47 -17.47
N ALA A 121 -8.11 -13.56 -16.16
CA ALA A 121 -7.46 -14.55 -15.29
C ALA A 121 -5.92 -14.45 -15.25
N GLY A 122 -5.24 -13.71 -16.13
CA GLY A 122 -3.78 -13.58 -16.15
C GLY A 122 -3.06 -14.62 -17.02
N THR A 123 -3.74 -15.16 -18.02
CA THR A 123 -3.17 -16.17 -18.92
C THR A 123 -1.87 -15.71 -19.60
N SER A 124 -1.81 -14.43 -20.00
CA SER A 124 -0.61 -13.86 -20.63
C SER A 124 0.60 -13.91 -19.67
N HIS A 125 0.41 -13.53 -18.40
CA HIS A 125 1.49 -13.61 -17.39
C HIS A 125 1.87 -15.05 -17.06
N ASN A 126 0.88 -15.97 -16.97
CA ASN A 126 1.16 -17.38 -16.75
C ASN A 126 2.04 -17.96 -17.86
N MET A 127 1.71 -17.64 -19.12
CA MET A 127 2.51 -18.09 -20.26
C MET A 127 3.88 -17.43 -20.29
N ASN A 128 3.98 -16.14 -19.95
CA ASN A 128 5.28 -15.46 -19.83
C ASN A 128 6.19 -16.19 -18.83
N SER A 129 5.67 -16.57 -17.67
CA SER A 129 6.43 -17.34 -16.67
C SER A 129 6.83 -18.71 -17.20
N ASN A 130 5.91 -19.44 -17.83
CA ASN A 130 6.17 -20.76 -18.37
C ASN A 130 7.25 -20.75 -19.46
N GLU A 131 7.20 -19.78 -20.38
CA GLU A 131 8.13 -19.63 -21.49
C GLU A 131 9.53 -19.23 -21.01
N VAL A 132 9.64 -18.27 -20.08
CA VAL A 132 10.93 -17.85 -19.52
C VAL A 132 11.59 -19.01 -18.77
N ILE A 133 10.86 -19.71 -17.91
CA ILE A 133 11.40 -20.86 -17.15
C ILE A 133 11.80 -21.98 -18.11
N ALA A 134 10.95 -22.31 -19.11
CA ALA A 134 11.27 -23.35 -20.07
C ALA A 134 12.52 -23.04 -20.89
N ASN A 135 12.70 -21.81 -21.33
CA ASN A 135 13.87 -21.39 -22.10
C ASN A 135 15.15 -21.39 -21.24
N LEU A 136 15.09 -20.95 -19.99
CA LEU A 136 16.21 -21.04 -19.06
C LEU A 136 16.60 -22.50 -18.82
N ALA A 137 15.64 -23.36 -18.49
CA ALA A 137 15.86 -24.77 -18.26
C ALA A 137 16.45 -25.51 -19.52
N ASN A 138 15.92 -25.15 -20.71
CA ASN A 138 16.44 -25.74 -21.95
C ASN A 138 17.90 -25.36 -22.23
N VAL A 139 18.27 -24.10 -22.01
CA VAL A 139 19.66 -23.65 -22.19
C VAL A 139 20.59 -24.34 -21.20
N THR A 140 20.21 -24.49 -19.93
CA THR A 140 20.96 -25.28 -18.94
C THR A 140 21.14 -26.73 -19.38
N LEU A 141 20.17 -27.33 -20.05
CA LEU A 141 20.23 -28.70 -20.57
C LEU A 141 20.91 -28.82 -21.93
N GLY A 142 21.49 -27.74 -22.48
CA GLY A 142 22.21 -27.72 -23.76
C GLY A 142 21.32 -27.50 -24.99
N GLY A 143 20.03 -27.16 -24.79
CA GLY A 143 19.07 -26.79 -25.84
C GLY A 143 19.16 -25.32 -26.24
N LYS A 144 18.17 -24.84 -27.01
CA LYS A 144 18.09 -23.47 -27.49
C LYS A 144 16.77 -22.82 -27.07
N LYS A 145 16.78 -21.49 -26.96
CA LYS A 145 15.58 -20.70 -26.75
C LYS A 145 14.56 -20.91 -27.89
N GLY A 146 13.30 -21.14 -27.52
CA GLY A 146 12.20 -21.33 -28.48
C GLY A 146 12.02 -22.74 -29.01
N ASP A 147 12.98 -23.67 -28.80
CA ASP A 147 12.86 -25.08 -29.26
C ASP A 147 11.87 -25.86 -28.38
N TYR A 148 11.68 -25.44 -27.13
CA TYR A 148 10.83 -26.10 -26.12
C TYR A 148 11.11 -27.61 -25.97
N LYS A 149 12.39 -27.98 -26.12
CA LYS A 149 12.92 -29.34 -25.95
C LYS A 149 14.26 -29.28 -25.22
N PRO A 150 14.47 -30.10 -24.19
CA PRO A 150 13.58 -31.17 -23.69
C PRO A 150 12.44 -30.59 -22.76
N VAL A 151 12.50 -29.33 -22.29
CA VAL A 151 11.49 -28.74 -21.42
C VAL A 151 10.45 -27.95 -22.23
N HIS A 152 9.17 -28.35 -22.12
CA HIS A 152 8.06 -27.66 -22.77
C HIS A 152 7.30 -26.77 -21.76
N PRO A 153 6.93 -25.52 -22.11
CA PRO A 153 6.29 -24.60 -21.18
C PRO A 153 4.94 -25.09 -20.63
N ASN A 154 4.11 -25.74 -21.47
CA ASN A 154 2.82 -26.25 -21.02
C ASN A 154 2.90 -27.64 -20.41
N ASP A 155 3.64 -28.57 -21.04
CA ASP A 155 3.61 -29.96 -20.63
C ASP A 155 4.43 -30.24 -19.37
N HIS A 156 5.49 -29.45 -19.13
CA HIS A 156 6.39 -29.62 -18.00
C HIS A 156 6.31 -28.50 -16.98
N VAL A 157 6.52 -27.25 -17.35
CA VAL A 157 6.52 -26.11 -16.42
C VAL A 157 5.13 -25.86 -15.83
N ASN A 158 4.07 -26.02 -16.65
CA ASN A 158 2.68 -25.82 -16.24
C ASN A 158 1.97 -27.13 -15.82
N MET A 159 2.69 -28.24 -15.67
CA MET A 159 2.12 -29.55 -15.34
C MET A 159 1.30 -29.50 -14.04
N GLY A 160 0.04 -29.99 -14.09
CA GLY A 160 -0.88 -30.02 -12.96
C GLY A 160 -1.44 -28.65 -12.55
N GLN A 161 -1.30 -27.63 -13.40
CA GLN A 161 -1.69 -26.27 -13.10
C GLN A 161 -2.64 -25.68 -14.15
N SER A 162 -3.38 -24.69 -13.75
CA SER A 162 -4.11 -23.75 -14.63
C SER A 162 -3.73 -22.31 -14.28
N THR A 163 -3.86 -21.38 -15.21
CA THR A 163 -3.86 -19.94 -14.90
C THR A 163 -4.83 -19.64 -13.77
N ASN A 164 -5.96 -20.36 -13.74
CA ASN A 164 -7.10 -20.10 -12.86
C ASN A 164 -6.79 -20.35 -11.39
N ASP A 165 -5.88 -21.28 -11.07
CA ASP A 165 -5.47 -21.57 -9.69
C ASP A 165 -4.13 -20.95 -9.33
N THR A 166 -3.20 -20.76 -10.32
CA THR A 166 -1.87 -20.19 -10.06
C THR A 166 -1.91 -18.68 -9.82
N ILE A 167 -2.65 -17.91 -10.61
CA ILE A 167 -2.67 -16.45 -10.52
C ILE A 167 -3.28 -15.96 -9.19
N PRO A 168 -4.46 -16.43 -8.74
CA PRO A 168 -4.97 -16.00 -7.44
C PRO A 168 -4.08 -16.43 -6.27
N THR A 169 -3.41 -17.57 -6.39
CA THR A 169 -2.40 -17.99 -5.41
C THR A 169 -1.20 -17.05 -5.43
N ALA A 170 -0.66 -16.69 -6.60
CA ALA A 170 0.46 -15.76 -6.72
C ALA A 170 0.15 -14.37 -6.15
N ILE A 171 -1.09 -13.87 -6.34
CA ILE A 171 -1.51 -12.59 -5.76
C ILE A 171 -1.50 -12.64 -4.22
N ARG A 172 -2.00 -13.73 -3.62
CA ARG A 172 -1.97 -13.94 -2.16
C ARG A 172 -0.54 -13.99 -1.62
N LEU A 173 0.33 -14.78 -2.26
CA LEU A 173 1.74 -14.88 -1.86
C LEU A 173 2.48 -13.54 -2.01
N ALA A 174 2.22 -12.77 -3.05
CA ALA A 174 2.80 -11.44 -3.25
C ALA A 174 2.32 -10.46 -2.18
N ALA A 175 1.02 -10.48 -1.84
CA ALA A 175 0.47 -9.66 -0.78
C ALA A 175 1.08 -10.00 0.59
N LEU A 176 1.27 -11.30 0.89
CA LEU A 176 1.97 -11.76 2.10
C LEU A 176 3.43 -11.27 2.15
N ALA A 177 4.14 -11.28 1.03
CA ALA A 177 5.52 -10.78 0.94
C ALA A 177 5.62 -9.25 1.12
N LYS A 178 4.60 -8.49 0.71
CA LYS A 178 4.55 -7.02 0.84
C LYS A 178 4.12 -6.55 2.22
N LEU A 179 3.21 -7.27 2.86
CA LEU A 179 2.57 -6.84 4.12
C LEU A 179 3.57 -6.55 5.25
N PRO A 180 4.62 -7.34 5.51
CA PRO A 180 5.61 -7.03 6.54
C PRO A 180 6.28 -5.68 6.34
N ARG A 181 6.54 -5.25 5.10
CA ARG A 181 7.17 -3.97 4.79
C ARG A 181 6.23 -2.80 5.11
N LEU A 182 4.94 -2.94 4.79
CA LEU A 182 3.92 -1.95 5.15
C LEU A 182 3.77 -1.86 6.67
N LEU A 183 3.65 -2.99 7.37
CA LEU A 183 3.55 -3.02 8.82
C LEU A 183 4.78 -2.39 9.49
N ALA A 184 5.99 -2.68 9.02
CA ALA A 184 7.21 -2.08 9.53
C ALA A 184 7.25 -0.56 9.34
N ALA A 185 6.79 -0.05 8.19
CA ALA A 185 6.71 1.40 7.95
C ALA A 185 5.71 2.06 8.91
N VAL A 186 4.52 1.47 9.11
CA VAL A 186 3.50 1.99 10.02
C VAL A 186 3.96 1.95 11.47
N HIS A 187 4.61 0.86 11.90
CA HIS A 187 5.20 0.77 13.24
C HIS A 187 6.29 1.81 13.45
N GLY A 188 7.17 2.02 12.45
CA GLY A 188 8.20 3.05 12.51
C GLY A 188 7.64 4.46 12.65
N MET A 189 6.53 4.78 11.99
CA MET A 189 5.82 6.05 12.17
C MET A 189 5.21 6.16 13.57
N ALA A 190 4.59 5.09 14.07
CA ALA A 190 4.03 5.07 15.42
C ALA A 190 5.11 5.23 16.50
N ASP A 191 6.28 4.60 16.33
CA ASP A 191 7.42 4.74 17.24
C ASP A 191 7.91 6.19 17.31
N GLU A 192 8.02 6.88 16.18
CA GLU A 192 8.43 8.29 16.13
C GLU A 192 7.39 9.21 16.81
N LEU A 193 6.09 8.98 16.55
CA LEU A 193 5.01 9.72 17.22
C LEU A 193 5.02 9.49 18.74
N GLU A 194 5.28 8.27 19.20
CA GLU A 194 5.45 7.96 20.62
C GLU A 194 6.70 8.62 21.24
N ALA A 195 7.79 8.72 20.48
CA ALA A 195 8.98 9.43 20.92
C ALA A 195 8.71 10.92 21.13
N ILE A 196 7.97 11.55 20.21
CA ILE A 196 7.50 12.93 20.37
C ILE A 196 6.55 13.02 21.58
N ALA A 197 5.59 12.11 21.71
CA ALA A 197 4.64 12.08 22.81
C ALA A 197 5.34 12.02 24.19
N ARG A 198 6.36 11.20 24.32
CA ARG A 198 7.15 11.12 25.57
C ARG A 198 7.94 12.39 25.86
N ARG A 199 8.58 12.96 24.84
CA ARG A 199 9.38 14.19 24.96
C ARG A 199 8.48 15.38 25.38
N GLU A 200 7.28 15.45 24.81
CA GLU A 200 6.35 16.56 24.99
C GLU A 200 5.21 16.25 25.98
N ALA A 201 5.40 15.27 26.87
CA ALA A 201 4.34 14.80 27.77
C ALA A 201 3.76 15.90 28.68
N LYS A 202 4.55 16.94 28.98
CA LYS A 202 4.18 18.06 29.84
C LYS A 202 3.98 19.36 29.07
N THR A 203 4.11 19.38 27.75
CA THR A 203 3.93 20.60 26.96
C THR A 203 2.46 20.91 26.81
N VAL A 204 1.99 21.89 27.61
CA VAL A 204 0.59 22.33 27.64
C VAL A 204 0.25 23.04 26.34
N LYS A 205 -0.92 22.72 25.78
CA LYS A 205 -1.54 23.40 24.63
C LYS A 205 -3.04 23.56 24.83
N SER A 206 -3.67 24.45 24.04
CA SER A 206 -5.13 24.50 23.97
C SER A 206 -5.64 23.24 23.23
N GLY A 207 -6.59 22.54 23.83
CA GLY A 207 -7.39 21.58 23.12
C GLY A 207 -8.36 22.27 22.17
N ARG A 208 -8.72 21.62 21.07
CA ARG A 208 -9.73 22.13 20.12
C ARG A 208 -10.70 21.03 19.75
N THR A 209 -11.98 21.31 19.92
CA THR A 209 -13.08 20.49 19.39
C THR A 209 -13.91 21.35 18.45
N HIS A 210 -14.35 20.82 17.31
CA HIS A 210 -14.96 21.62 16.23
C HIS A 210 -14.07 22.78 15.74
N LEU A 211 -12.75 22.69 15.90
CA LEU A 211 -11.76 23.77 15.71
C LEU A 211 -11.99 24.99 16.60
N GLN A 212 -12.83 24.86 17.62
CA GLN A 212 -13.09 25.89 18.62
C GLN A 212 -12.32 25.60 19.91
N ASP A 213 -12.07 26.63 20.71
CA ASP A 213 -11.37 26.52 21.98
C ASP A 213 -12.04 25.51 22.91
N ALA A 214 -11.22 24.63 23.47
CA ALA A 214 -11.65 23.65 24.44
C ALA A 214 -10.72 23.64 25.67
N VAL A 215 -10.85 22.61 26.49
CA VAL A 215 -10.04 22.48 27.71
C VAL A 215 -8.55 22.22 27.37
N PRO A 216 -7.63 22.60 28.26
CA PRO A 216 -6.20 22.34 28.08
C PRO A 216 -5.90 20.86 27.94
N THR A 217 -4.90 20.56 27.11
CA THR A 217 -4.31 19.22 26.94
C THR A 217 -2.80 19.35 26.78
N THR A 218 -2.11 18.26 26.42
CA THR A 218 -0.67 18.33 26.09
C THR A 218 -0.42 17.85 24.67
N ILE A 219 0.64 18.36 24.05
CA ILE A 219 1.19 17.82 22.78
C ILE A 219 1.44 16.32 22.91
N GLY A 220 1.97 15.88 24.07
CA GLY A 220 2.24 14.49 24.32
C GLY A 220 1.00 13.60 24.22
N ARG A 221 -0.15 14.02 24.76
CA ARG A 221 -1.42 13.27 24.67
C ARG A 221 -1.92 13.16 23.23
N GLU A 222 -1.83 14.26 22.48
CA GLU A 222 -2.26 14.30 21.09
C GLU A 222 -1.44 13.34 20.22
N PHE A 223 -0.10 13.39 20.33
CA PHE A 223 0.78 12.52 19.56
C PHE A 223 0.69 11.04 20.00
N ALA A 224 0.49 10.77 21.29
CA ALA A 224 0.22 9.42 21.77
C ALA A 224 -1.06 8.81 21.18
N ALA A 225 -2.12 9.63 21.00
CA ALA A 225 -3.35 9.18 20.34
C ALA A 225 -3.11 8.80 18.87
N TYR A 226 -2.32 9.58 18.13
CA TYR A 226 -1.96 9.25 16.74
C TYR A 226 -1.18 7.92 16.66
N ALA A 227 -0.19 7.73 17.53
CA ALA A 227 0.58 6.50 17.58
C ALA A 227 -0.29 5.27 17.89
N TRP A 228 -1.19 5.40 18.87
CA TRP A 228 -2.11 4.33 19.26
C TRP A 228 -3.02 3.89 18.10
N ILE A 229 -3.57 4.87 17.35
CA ILE A 229 -4.43 4.60 16.20
C ILE A 229 -3.68 3.83 15.12
N LEU A 230 -2.44 4.23 14.80
CA LEU A 230 -1.63 3.54 13.80
C LEU A 230 -1.29 2.10 14.22
N ARG A 231 -0.94 1.87 15.49
CA ARG A 231 -0.69 0.51 16.01
C ARG A 231 -1.94 -0.37 15.92
N ARG A 232 -3.10 0.19 16.22
CA ARG A 232 -4.38 -0.52 16.10
C ARG A 232 -4.67 -0.89 14.65
N GLY A 233 -4.45 0.03 13.70
CA GLY A 233 -4.59 -0.23 12.26
C GLY A 233 -3.65 -1.33 11.78
N ALA A 234 -2.37 -1.29 12.19
CA ALA A 234 -1.41 -2.33 11.89
C ALA A 234 -1.80 -3.70 12.45
N HIS A 235 -2.33 -3.75 13.68
CA HIS A 235 -2.84 -4.97 14.29
C HIS A 235 -4.01 -5.58 13.49
N GLN A 236 -4.94 -4.75 13.04
CA GLN A 236 -6.08 -5.20 12.20
C GLN A 236 -5.60 -5.76 10.86
N LEU A 237 -4.64 -5.11 10.19
CA LEU A 237 -4.03 -5.62 8.96
C LEU A 237 -3.35 -6.97 9.16
N ARG A 238 -2.63 -7.16 10.27
CA ARG A 238 -2.01 -8.45 10.59
C ARG A 238 -3.04 -9.58 10.71
N GLY A 239 -4.25 -9.29 11.14
CA GLY A 239 -5.37 -10.25 11.21
C GLY A 239 -5.79 -10.82 9.86
N THR A 240 -5.48 -10.16 8.74
CA THR A 240 -5.83 -10.66 7.39
C THR A 240 -4.89 -11.75 6.88
N VAL A 241 -3.71 -11.93 7.49
CA VAL A 241 -2.68 -12.91 7.05
C VAL A 241 -3.25 -14.33 6.96
N SER A 242 -4.00 -14.77 7.97
CA SER A 242 -4.55 -16.13 8.01
C SER A 242 -5.50 -16.42 6.86
N LEU A 243 -6.21 -15.42 6.34
CA LEU A 243 -7.11 -15.56 5.21
C LEU A 243 -6.33 -15.74 3.90
N LEU A 244 -5.22 -15.01 3.74
CA LEU A 244 -4.37 -15.07 2.56
C LEU A 244 -3.57 -16.37 2.45
N CYS A 245 -3.38 -17.09 3.57
CA CYS A 245 -2.64 -18.34 3.60
C CYS A 245 -3.44 -19.53 3.08
N GLU A 246 -4.74 -19.39 2.82
CA GLU A 246 -5.59 -20.42 2.27
C GLU A 246 -5.66 -20.28 0.74
N ILE A 247 -5.16 -21.28 0.01
CA ILE A 247 -4.99 -21.20 -1.44
C ILE A 247 -5.78 -22.29 -2.18
N GLY A 248 -6.19 -21.97 -3.41
CA GLY A 248 -6.89 -22.90 -4.32
C GLY A 248 -5.97 -23.62 -5.31
N LEU A 249 -4.65 -23.56 -5.13
CA LEU A 249 -3.70 -24.21 -6.03
C LEU A 249 -3.89 -25.73 -5.98
N GLY A 250 -3.92 -26.34 -7.16
CA GLY A 250 -4.30 -27.74 -7.33
C GLY A 250 -5.77 -27.93 -7.70
N GLY A 251 -6.59 -26.85 -7.69
CA GLY A 251 -7.94 -26.86 -8.24
C GLY A 251 -7.99 -26.95 -9.76
N SER A 252 -6.84 -26.66 -10.42
CA SER A 252 -6.74 -26.64 -11.87
C SER A 252 -7.73 -25.69 -12.52
N ALA A 253 -8.48 -26.10 -13.54
CA ALA A 253 -9.34 -25.21 -14.33
C ALA A 253 -10.59 -24.69 -13.59
N ALA A 254 -11.22 -25.54 -12.76
CA ALA A 254 -12.53 -25.26 -12.14
C ALA A 254 -12.65 -25.78 -10.70
N GLY A 255 -11.54 -25.99 -10.01
CA GLY A 255 -11.55 -26.43 -8.60
C GLY A 255 -11.64 -27.94 -8.39
N THR A 256 -11.60 -28.74 -9.45
CA THR A 256 -11.78 -30.20 -9.37
C THR A 256 -10.47 -30.98 -9.29
N GLY A 257 -9.33 -30.32 -9.50
CA GLY A 257 -8.02 -30.99 -9.56
C GLY A 257 -7.81 -31.88 -10.79
N LEU A 258 -8.56 -31.66 -11.87
CA LEU A 258 -8.41 -32.44 -13.09
C LEU A 258 -6.97 -32.35 -13.62
N ASN A 259 -6.39 -33.50 -13.98
CA ASN A 259 -5.02 -33.69 -14.48
C ASN A 259 -3.91 -33.38 -13.44
N THR A 260 -4.22 -33.38 -12.14
CA THR A 260 -3.21 -33.34 -11.08
C THR A 260 -2.89 -34.74 -10.56
N VAL A 261 -1.70 -34.90 -9.99
CA VAL A 261 -1.35 -36.15 -9.28
C VAL A 261 -2.10 -36.27 -7.95
N PRO A 262 -2.33 -37.47 -7.41
CA PRO A 262 -2.96 -37.66 -6.12
C PRO A 262 -2.29 -36.86 -5.01
N GLY A 263 -3.07 -36.11 -4.20
CA GLY A 263 -2.56 -35.29 -3.10
C GLY A 263 -1.86 -33.99 -3.52
N TYR A 264 -1.86 -33.63 -4.80
CA TYR A 264 -1.13 -32.47 -5.35
C TYR A 264 -1.42 -31.19 -4.59
N ALA A 265 -2.68 -30.83 -4.33
CA ALA A 265 -3.07 -29.59 -3.67
C ALA A 265 -2.45 -29.45 -2.26
N ALA A 266 -2.45 -30.52 -1.47
CA ALA A 266 -1.84 -30.52 -0.15
C ALA A 266 -0.31 -30.40 -0.23
N HIS A 267 0.33 -31.23 -1.07
CA HIS A 267 1.78 -31.24 -1.18
C HIS A 267 2.36 -29.95 -1.74
N VAL A 268 1.68 -29.32 -2.74
CA VAL A 268 2.14 -28.04 -3.29
C VAL A 268 1.96 -26.89 -2.31
N ALA A 269 0.92 -26.93 -1.46
CA ALA A 269 0.74 -25.96 -0.38
C ALA A 269 1.83 -26.10 0.71
N GLU A 270 2.17 -27.33 1.09
CA GLU A 270 3.28 -27.64 2.03
C GLU A 270 4.63 -27.15 1.47
N GLU A 271 4.92 -27.41 0.20
CA GLU A 271 6.15 -26.92 -0.43
C GLU A 271 6.19 -25.40 -0.50
N LEU A 272 5.07 -24.71 -0.81
CA LEU A 272 4.99 -23.27 -0.77
C LEU A 272 5.17 -22.71 0.65
N ALA A 273 4.62 -23.37 1.67
CA ALA A 273 4.86 -23.00 3.06
C ALA A 273 6.35 -23.06 3.42
N ARG A 274 7.02 -24.13 3.00
CA ARG A 274 8.48 -24.30 3.19
C ARG A 274 9.29 -23.20 2.46
N LEU A 275 8.90 -22.84 1.23
CA LEU A 275 9.61 -21.86 0.41
C LEU A 275 9.38 -20.41 0.86
N THR A 276 8.24 -20.13 1.47
CA THR A 276 7.86 -18.74 1.87
C THR A 276 8.09 -18.47 3.35
N GLY A 277 8.09 -19.51 4.19
CA GLY A 277 8.05 -19.38 5.64
C GLY A 277 6.68 -18.98 6.20
N GLU A 278 5.66 -18.86 5.33
CA GLU A 278 4.28 -18.54 5.71
C GLU A 278 3.46 -19.82 5.90
N PRO A 279 2.43 -19.83 6.77
CA PRO A 279 1.63 -21.03 7.05
C PRO A 279 0.60 -21.29 5.94
N ILE A 280 1.08 -21.46 4.72
CA ILE A 280 0.25 -21.72 3.54
C ILE A 280 -0.42 -23.10 3.68
N ARG A 281 -1.71 -23.14 3.36
CA ARG A 281 -2.50 -24.37 3.37
C ARG A 281 -3.44 -24.46 2.18
N SER A 282 -3.75 -25.68 1.77
CA SER A 282 -4.78 -25.94 0.77
C SER A 282 -6.14 -25.58 1.35
N ALA A 283 -7.00 -24.95 0.56
CA ALA A 283 -8.40 -24.71 0.92
C ALA A 283 -9.17 -26.04 0.94
N ASP A 284 -10.15 -26.14 1.84
CA ASP A 284 -11.09 -27.27 1.87
C ASP A 284 -11.92 -27.34 0.57
N ASN A 285 -12.19 -26.21 -0.03
CA ASN A 285 -12.85 -26.08 -1.33
C ASN A 285 -11.94 -25.30 -2.28
N LEU A 286 -11.26 -26.02 -3.18
CA LEU A 286 -10.28 -25.44 -4.10
C LEU A 286 -10.89 -24.43 -5.09
N ALA A 287 -12.17 -24.53 -5.41
CA ALA A 287 -12.85 -23.58 -6.30
C ALA A 287 -13.09 -22.22 -5.62
N ALA A 288 -13.26 -22.18 -4.31
CA ALA A 288 -13.59 -20.95 -3.60
C ALA A 288 -12.53 -19.85 -3.77
N PRO A 289 -11.22 -20.08 -3.57
CA PRO A 289 -10.20 -19.05 -3.77
C PRO A 289 -9.94 -18.67 -5.24
N MET A 290 -10.54 -19.39 -6.20
CA MET A 290 -10.45 -19.08 -7.63
C MET A 290 -11.56 -18.13 -8.08
N GLN A 291 -12.76 -18.28 -7.53
CA GLN A 291 -13.91 -17.44 -7.87
C GLN A 291 -14.09 -16.24 -6.93
N SER A 292 -13.67 -16.36 -5.66
CA SER A 292 -13.79 -15.30 -4.66
C SER A 292 -12.45 -14.68 -4.33
N MET A 293 -12.40 -13.33 -4.43
CA MET A 293 -11.24 -12.51 -4.02
C MET A 293 -11.54 -11.78 -2.69
N HIS A 294 -12.43 -12.34 -1.86
CA HIS A 294 -12.91 -11.72 -0.63
C HIS A 294 -11.79 -11.40 0.36
N ASP A 295 -10.84 -12.31 0.53
CA ASP A 295 -9.68 -12.15 1.40
C ASP A 295 -8.75 -11.01 0.95
N LEU A 296 -8.50 -10.88 -0.35
CA LEU A 296 -7.74 -9.77 -0.94
C LEU A 296 -8.50 -8.44 -0.76
N GLN A 297 -9.83 -8.46 -0.90
CA GLN A 297 -10.66 -7.28 -0.64
C GLN A 297 -10.65 -6.90 0.85
N GLN A 298 -10.64 -7.86 1.79
CA GLN A 298 -10.50 -7.58 3.22
C GLN A 298 -9.15 -6.91 3.54
N LEU A 299 -8.06 -7.38 2.96
CA LEU A 299 -6.76 -6.72 3.07
C LEU A 299 -6.82 -5.29 2.52
N SER A 300 -7.38 -5.09 1.32
CA SER A 300 -7.54 -3.78 0.70
C SER A 300 -8.36 -2.82 1.57
N ALA A 301 -9.48 -3.28 2.12
CA ALA A 301 -10.32 -2.50 3.04
C ALA A 301 -9.57 -2.11 4.33
N GLY A 302 -8.73 -2.98 4.85
CA GLY A 302 -7.85 -2.67 5.98
C GLY A 302 -6.82 -1.58 5.65
N ILE A 303 -6.21 -1.66 4.46
CA ILE A 303 -5.27 -0.64 3.95
C ILE A 303 -6.00 0.70 3.75
N ARG A 304 -7.21 0.71 3.18
CA ARG A 304 -8.06 1.90 3.10
C ARG A 304 -8.30 2.52 4.47
N SER A 305 -8.68 1.72 5.48
CA SER A 305 -8.92 2.22 6.82
C SER A 305 -7.69 2.89 7.43
N LEU A 306 -6.51 2.32 7.21
CA LEU A 306 -5.23 2.91 7.61
C LEU A 306 -4.95 4.22 6.86
N ALA A 307 -5.22 4.29 5.55
CA ALA A 307 -5.04 5.50 4.75
C ALA A 307 -5.97 6.65 5.19
N LEU A 308 -7.19 6.36 5.64
CA LEU A 308 -8.09 7.36 6.21
C LEU A 308 -7.52 7.96 7.50
N GLU A 309 -6.97 7.16 8.41
CA GLU A 309 -6.35 7.64 9.64
C GLU A 309 -5.06 8.44 9.35
N LEU A 310 -4.24 7.99 8.42
CA LEU A 310 -3.06 8.73 7.98
C LEU A 310 -3.42 10.09 7.35
N THR A 311 -4.51 10.14 6.58
CA THR A 311 -5.05 11.39 6.02
C THR A 311 -5.43 12.37 7.13
N ARG A 312 -6.15 11.89 8.15
CA ARG A 312 -6.56 12.70 9.31
C ARG A 312 -5.34 13.23 10.06
N ILE A 313 -4.38 12.36 10.39
CA ILE A 313 -3.13 12.76 11.07
C ILE A 313 -2.35 13.78 10.23
N ALA A 314 -2.23 13.56 8.92
CA ALA A 314 -1.54 14.49 8.03
C ALA A 314 -2.22 15.87 7.98
N ASN A 315 -3.55 15.92 8.01
CA ASN A 315 -4.30 17.18 8.07
C ASN A 315 -4.05 17.92 9.39
N ASP A 316 -4.05 17.20 10.53
CA ASP A 316 -3.74 17.78 11.83
C ASP A 316 -2.30 18.33 11.86
N MET A 317 -1.30 17.60 11.35
CA MET A 317 0.07 18.10 11.26
C MET A 317 0.20 19.37 10.42
N ARG A 318 -0.50 19.44 9.29
CA ARG A 318 -0.53 20.63 8.43
C ARG A 318 -1.18 21.81 9.12
N LEU A 319 -2.23 21.57 9.90
CA LEU A 319 -2.94 22.60 10.65
C LEU A 319 -2.11 23.11 11.83
N LEU A 320 -1.51 22.23 12.63
CA LEU A 320 -0.64 22.59 13.77
C LEU A 320 0.59 23.38 13.32
N ALA A 321 1.14 23.07 12.12
CA ALA A 321 2.29 23.78 11.54
C ALA A 321 1.91 25.04 10.75
N SER A 322 0.62 25.38 10.65
CA SER A 322 0.16 26.49 9.83
C SER A 322 0.68 27.85 10.32
N GLY A 323 0.97 28.73 9.39
CA GLY A 323 1.43 30.08 9.69
C GLY A 323 2.90 30.30 9.29
N PRO A 324 3.84 30.64 10.21
CA PRO A 324 3.73 30.60 11.68
C PRO A 324 3.04 31.82 12.33
N ARG A 325 2.89 32.94 11.63
CA ARG A 325 2.35 34.18 12.23
C ARG A 325 0.82 34.30 12.12
N THR A 326 0.23 33.79 11.05
CA THR A 326 -1.21 33.89 10.71
C THR A 326 -1.95 32.57 10.84
N GLY A 327 -1.35 31.58 11.51
CA GLY A 327 -1.92 30.28 11.78
C GLY A 327 -1.61 29.81 13.19
N PHE A 328 -1.71 28.48 13.44
CA PHE A 328 -1.48 27.96 14.78
C PHE A 328 -0.01 28.06 15.20
N GLY A 329 0.90 27.59 14.37
CA GLY A 329 2.34 27.66 14.64
C GLY A 329 2.77 26.91 15.90
N GLU A 330 2.01 25.89 16.33
CA GLU A 330 2.31 25.10 17.53
C GLU A 330 3.46 24.12 17.31
N ILE A 331 3.68 23.71 16.04
CA ILE A 331 4.83 22.87 15.64
C ILE A 331 5.56 23.49 14.45
N GLU A 332 6.85 23.16 14.34
CA GLU A 332 7.70 23.47 13.20
C GLU A 332 8.14 22.16 12.54
N LEU A 333 7.81 21.99 11.25
CA LEU A 333 8.17 20.82 10.45
C LEU A 333 9.54 21.01 9.82
N PRO A 334 10.30 19.93 9.59
CA PRO A 334 11.57 19.98 8.88
C PRO A 334 11.43 20.61 7.49
N SER A 335 12.34 21.54 7.16
CA SER A 335 12.40 22.12 5.82
C SER A 335 13.15 21.17 4.87
N VAL A 336 12.42 20.53 3.95
CA VAL A 336 12.99 19.54 3.03
C VAL A 336 13.24 20.09 1.63
N GLN A 337 12.63 21.23 1.32
CA GLN A 337 12.83 21.96 0.05
C GLN A 337 12.35 23.41 0.19
N PRO A 338 12.77 24.34 -0.69
CA PRO A 338 12.18 25.67 -0.77
C PRO A 338 10.68 25.60 -1.00
N GLY A 339 9.90 26.36 -0.21
CA GLY A 339 8.44 26.27 -0.22
C GLY A 339 7.76 27.13 -1.30
N SER A 340 8.48 28.12 -1.87
CA SER A 340 7.92 29.03 -2.87
C SER A 340 9.02 29.61 -3.77
N SER A 341 8.70 29.79 -5.04
CA SER A 341 9.58 30.45 -6.01
C SER A 341 9.57 31.99 -5.88
N ILE A 342 8.53 32.56 -5.24
CA ILE A 342 8.34 34.02 -5.16
C ILE A 342 8.30 34.57 -3.71
N MET A 343 8.23 33.70 -2.70
CA MET A 343 8.18 34.08 -1.28
C MET A 343 9.38 33.48 -0.54
N PRO A 344 10.52 34.21 -0.41
CA PRO A 344 11.67 33.72 0.31
C PRO A 344 11.35 33.33 1.75
N GLY A 345 11.86 32.20 2.21
CA GLY A 345 11.66 31.72 3.59
C GLY A 345 10.32 31.00 3.85
N LYS A 346 9.42 30.89 2.87
CA LYS A 346 8.20 30.10 3.01
C LYS A 346 8.54 28.61 2.98
N VAL A 347 8.13 27.88 4.02
CA VAL A 347 8.24 26.41 4.14
C VAL A 347 6.84 25.81 4.14
N ASN A 348 6.58 24.88 3.24
CA ASN A 348 5.30 24.17 3.15
C ASN A 348 5.39 22.79 3.81
N PRO A 349 4.29 22.24 4.35
CA PRO A 349 4.23 20.91 4.96
C PRO A 349 4.18 19.79 3.90
N VAL A 350 5.10 19.82 2.93
CA VAL A 350 5.03 19.02 1.68
C VAL A 350 5.04 17.52 1.90
N MET A 351 5.65 17.03 3.00
CA MET A 351 5.66 15.60 3.30
C MET A 351 4.27 15.09 3.68
N PHE A 352 3.49 15.91 4.40
CA PHE A 352 2.11 15.59 4.76
C PHE A 352 1.14 15.83 3.61
N GLU A 353 1.42 16.79 2.73
CA GLU A 353 0.68 16.98 1.47
C GLU A 353 0.86 15.77 0.54
N MET A 354 2.08 15.28 0.38
CA MET A 354 2.39 14.07 -0.39
C MET A 354 1.70 12.85 0.22
N LEU A 355 1.74 12.69 1.55
CA LEU A 355 1.06 11.58 2.23
C LEU A 355 -0.44 11.58 1.93
N ASN A 356 -1.10 12.76 1.98
CA ASN A 356 -2.51 12.88 1.62
C ASN A 356 -2.79 12.47 0.17
N GLN A 357 -1.95 12.91 -0.78
CA GLN A 357 -2.10 12.54 -2.19
C GLN A 357 -2.04 11.02 -2.37
N VAL A 358 -1.08 10.37 -1.71
CA VAL A 358 -0.94 8.90 -1.76
C VAL A 358 -2.14 8.22 -1.10
N CYS A 359 -2.58 8.69 0.06
CA CYS A 359 -3.77 8.13 0.72
C CYS A 359 -5.02 8.22 -0.17
N TYR A 360 -5.23 9.33 -0.88
CA TYR A 360 -6.35 9.46 -1.82
C TYR A 360 -6.25 8.48 -2.98
N GLN A 361 -5.06 8.22 -3.51
CA GLN A 361 -4.85 7.18 -4.53
C GLN A 361 -5.14 5.77 -3.98
N VAL A 362 -4.75 5.48 -2.75
CA VAL A 362 -5.05 4.20 -2.07
C VAL A 362 -6.55 3.98 -1.93
N LEU A 363 -7.32 5.02 -1.58
CA LEU A 363 -8.78 4.96 -1.56
C LEU A 363 -9.38 4.63 -2.94
N GLY A 364 -8.83 5.22 -4.00
CA GLY A 364 -9.22 4.92 -5.38
C GLY A 364 -8.91 3.47 -5.77
N GLN A 365 -7.75 2.95 -5.39
CA GLN A 365 -7.35 1.56 -5.64
C GLN A 365 -8.26 0.57 -4.89
N ASP A 366 -8.60 0.85 -3.63
CA ASP A 366 -9.54 -0.01 -2.87
C ASP A 366 -10.92 -0.06 -3.54
N HIS A 367 -11.41 1.06 -4.05
CA HIS A 367 -12.67 1.06 -4.80
C HIS A 367 -12.59 0.18 -6.06
N ALA A 368 -11.48 0.27 -6.80
CA ALA A 368 -11.25 -0.58 -7.97
C ALA A 368 -11.17 -2.07 -7.59
N VAL A 369 -10.46 -2.40 -6.49
CA VAL A 369 -10.40 -3.78 -5.95
C VAL A 369 -11.80 -4.30 -5.62
N ALA A 370 -12.65 -3.50 -4.97
CA ALA A 370 -14.02 -3.89 -4.64
C ALA A 370 -14.86 -4.18 -5.89
N LEU A 371 -14.79 -3.33 -6.92
CA LEU A 371 -15.48 -3.54 -8.20
C LEU A 371 -15.00 -4.81 -8.90
N MET A 372 -13.70 -5.07 -8.92
CA MET A 372 -13.12 -6.26 -9.53
C MET A 372 -13.42 -7.52 -8.72
N THR A 373 -13.54 -7.42 -7.41
CA THR A 373 -13.95 -8.56 -6.55
C THR A 373 -15.37 -9.03 -6.89
N GLN A 374 -16.33 -8.11 -7.05
CA GLN A 374 -17.72 -8.46 -7.39
C GLN A 374 -17.89 -8.98 -8.82
N ALA A 375 -16.90 -8.78 -9.70
CA ALA A 375 -16.97 -9.15 -11.11
C ALA A 375 -16.72 -10.64 -11.38
N GLY A 376 -16.45 -11.46 -10.34
CA GLY A 376 -16.36 -12.91 -10.46
C GLY A 376 -17.67 -13.52 -10.99
N GLN A 377 -17.55 -14.48 -11.92
CA GLN A 377 -18.68 -15.17 -12.52
C GLN A 377 -18.45 -16.67 -12.51
N LEU A 378 -19.42 -17.43 -12.00
CA LEU A 378 -19.37 -18.89 -11.90
C LEU A 378 -18.05 -19.34 -11.22
N GLU A 379 -17.25 -20.13 -11.88
CA GLU A 379 -16.08 -20.81 -11.31
C GLU A 379 -14.83 -19.94 -11.21
N LEU A 380 -14.83 -18.71 -11.75
CA LEU A 380 -13.61 -17.91 -11.85
C LEU A 380 -13.85 -16.40 -11.77
N ASN A 381 -12.94 -15.69 -11.11
CA ASN A 381 -12.84 -14.24 -11.24
C ASN A 381 -11.76 -13.89 -12.28
N VAL A 382 -12.15 -13.44 -13.46
CA VAL A 382 -11.21 -13.12 -14.54
C VAL A 382 -10.56 -11.74 -14.42
N MET A 383 -10.95 -10.91 -13.41
CA MET A 383 -10.38 -9.57 -13.19
C MET A 383 -9.14 -9.58 -12.29
N MET A 384 -8.67 -10.74 -11.88
CA MET A 384 -7.53 -10.94 -10.97
C MET A 384 -6.26 -10.14 -11.32
N PRO A 385 -5.81 -10.05 -12.59
CA PRO A 385 -4.57 -9.33 -12.90
C PRO A 385 -4.64 -7.84 -12.52
N ALA A 386 -5.73 -7.18 -12.86
CA ALA A 386 -5.95 -5.77 -12.53
C ALA A 386 -6.18 -5.58 -11.03
N LEU A 387 -6.90 -6.49 -10.38
CA LEU A 387 -7.12 -6.49 -8.92
C LEU A 387 -5.79 -6.59 -8.16
N GLY A 388 -4.96 -7.58 -8.50
CA GLY A 388 -3.65 -7.74 -7.87
C GLY A 388 -2.77 -6.51 -8.06
N SER A 389 -2.72 -5.96 -9.28
CA SER A 389 -1.97 -4.76 -9.59
C SER A 389 -2.41 -3.54 -8.77
N ALA A 390 -3.73 -3.32 -8.62
CA ALA A 390 -4.29 -2.23 -7.82
C ALA A 390 -3.91 -2.37 -6.34
N LEU A 391 -4.01 -3.58 -5.81
CA LEU A 391 -3.63 -3.89 -4.43
C LEU A 391 -2.13 -3.67 -4.17
N PHE A 392 -1.26 -4.12 -5.07
CA PHE A 392 0.19 -3.98 -4.94
C PHE A 392 0.62 -2.52 -5.01
N ASP A 393 0.07 -1.74 -5.95
CA ASP A 393 0.29 -0.29 -6.03
C ASP A 393 -0.08 0.39 -4.71
N ALA A 394 -1.25 0.09 -4.14
CA ALA A 394 -1.69 0.66 -2.88
C ALA A 394 -0.73 0.32 -1.72
N MET A 395 -0.27 -0.93 -1.63
CA MET A 395 0.67 -1.38 -0.59
C MET A 395 2.02 -0.69 -0.71
N ASP A 396 2.59 -0.61 -1.92
CA ASP A 396 3.92 -0.03 -2.14
C ASP A 396 3.91 1.49 -1.97
N TRP A 397 2.91 2.17 -2.55
CA TRP A 397 2.80 3.63 -2.41
C TRP A 397 2.64 4.04 -0.96
N LEU A 398 1.75 3.35 -0.22
CA LEU A 398 1.53 3.66 1.19
C LEU A 398 2.78 3.37 2.04
N THR A 399 3.45 2.24 1.81
CA THR A 399 4.71 1.89 2.48
C THR A 399 5.77 2.97 2.29
N ASN A 400 5.97 3.41 1.05
CA ASN A 400 6.99 4.40 0.72
C ASN A 400 6.63 5.79 1.25
N ALA A 401 5.35 6.20 1.16
CA ALA A 401 4.90 7.48 1.66
C ALA A 401 5.00 7.58 3.18
N VAL A 402 4.58 6.53 3.91
CA VAL A 402 4.69 6.47 5.37
C VAL A 402 6.15 6.56 5.81
N ARG A 403 7.05 5.79 5.17
CA ARG A 403 8.49 5.84 5.46
C ARG A 403 9.06 7.23 5.21
N ALA A 404 8.82 7.80 4.04
CA ALA A 404 9.33 9.12 3.68
C ALA A 404 8.80 10.23 4.61
N THR A 405 7.51 10.15 5.00
CA THR A 405 6.91 11.11 5.95
C THR A 405 7.50 10.96 7.34
N THR A 406 7.74 9.75 7.81
CA THR A 406 8.40 9.50 9.10
C THR A 406 9.80 10.10 9.10
N GLU A 407 10.61 9.81 8.09
CA GLU A 407 12.00 10.22 8.02
C GLU A 407 12.18 11.73 7.79
N LYS A 408 11.33 12.33 6.97
CA LYS A 408 11.50 13.72 6.51
C LYS A 408 10.44 14.69 7.04
N GLY A 409 9.34 14.18 7.60
CA GLY A 409 8.25 14.99 8.12
C GLY A 409 8.17 14.99 9.64
N LEU A 410 8.40 13.83 10.28
CA LEU A 410 8.31 13.70 11.75
C LEU A 410 9.67 13.81 12.44
N ARG A 411 10.71 13.14 11.93
CA ARG A 411 12.05 13.26 12.52
C ARG A 411 12.55 14.69 12.40
N GLY A 412 12.90 15.27 13.54
CA GLY A 412 13.32 16.66 13.61
C GLY A 412 12.18 17.69 13.73
N LEU A 413 10.93 17.24 13.86
CA LEU A 413 9.81 18.08 14.26
C LEU A 413 10.11 18.74 15.60
N LYS A 414 9.91 20.07 15.67
CA LYS A 414 10.03 20.88 16.88
C LYS A 414 8.68 21.39 17.33
N VAL A 415 8.50 21.50 18.64
CA VAL A 415 7.31 22.11 19.24
C VAL A 415 7.63 23.55 19.64
N ASN A 416 6.76 24.47 19.27
CA ASN A 416 6.85 25.86 19.71
C ASN A 416 6.18 25.99 21.07
N HIS A 417 6.93 25.75 22.14
CA HIS A 417 6.44 25.75 23.51
C HIS A 417 5.84 27.11 23.94
N GLU A 418 6.43 28.21 23.46
CA GLU A 418 5.91 29.55 23.74
C GLU A 418 4.54 29.76 23.10
N ARG A 419 4.41 29.41 21.82
CA ARG A 419 3.14 29.51 21.09
C ARG A 419 2.05 28.61 21.68
N CYS A 420 2.41 27.38 22.04
CA CYS A 420 1.47 26.46 22.70
C CYS A 420 0.95 27.06 24.02
N ARG A 421 1.85 27.62 24.85
CA ARG A 421 1.48 28.27 26.11
C ARG A 421 0.62 29.49 25.88
N GLU A 422 1.01 30.38 24.98
CA GLU A 422 0.25 31.58 24.63
C GLU A 422 -1.19 31.21 24.26
N LEU A 423 -1.40 30.33 23.31
CA LEU A 423 -2.71 29.88 22.85
C LEU A 423 -3.51 29.20 23.97
N ALA A 424 -2.84 28.39 24.83
CA ALA A 424 -3.51 27.75 25.94
C ALA A 424 -4.02 28.76 26.96
N HIS A 425 -3.26 29.81 27.27
CA HIS A 425 -3.65 30.83 28.25
C HIS A 425 -4.69 31.87 27.75
N THR A 426 -4.83 32.02 26.44
CA THR A 426 -5.81 32.90 25.85
C THR A 426 -7.17 32.24 25.59
N SER A 427 -7.24 30.90 25.69
CA SER A 427 -8.46 30.15 25.43
C SER A 427 -9.59 30.48 26.42
N VAL A 428 -10.78 30.75 25.87
CA VAL A 428 -12.01 30.96 26.68
C VAL A 428 -12.42 29.68 27.40
N GLY A 429 -12.03 28.49 26.85
CA GLY A 429 -12.27 27.17 27.44
C GLY A 429 -11.70 27.02 28.87
N LEU A 430 -10.72 27.84 29.25
CA LEU A 430 -10.14 27.86 30.61
C LEU A 430 -11.14 28.18 31.71
N ALA A 431 -12.21 28.94 31.40
CA ALA A 431 -13.24 29.22 32.38
C ALA A 431 -13.91 27.95 32.94
N THR A 432 -13.94 26.86 32.16
CA THR A 432 -14.47 25.56 32.60
C THR A 432 -13.67 24.99 33.78
N LEU A 433 -12.37 25.24 33.87
CA LEU A 433 -11.50 24.77 34.96
C LEU A 433 -11.84 25.43 36.30
N LEU A 434 -12.39 26.66 36.26
CA LEU A 434 -12.72 27.44 37.43
C LEU A 434 -13.92 26.86 38.19
N ASN A 435 -14.79 26.09 37.53
CA ASN A 435 -15.99 25.52 38.14
C ASN A 435 -15.72 24.77 39.45
N THR A 436 -14.57 24.07 39.52
CA THR A 436 -14.18 23.31 40.71
C THR A 436 -13.62 24.15 41.84
N SER A 437 -13.14 25.37 41.54
CA SER A 437 -12.48 26.27 42.48
C SER A 437 -13.35 27.42 42.97
N ILE A 438 -14.13 28.06 42.06
CA ILE A 438 -14.94 29.23 42.34
C ILE A 438 -16.44 29.01 42.11
N GLY A 439 -16.86 27.85 41.67
CA GLY A 439 -18.25 27.49 41.36
C GLY A 439 -18.72 27.94 39.99
N TYR A 440 -19.78 27.30 39.48
CA TYR A 440 -20.28 27.47 38.10
C TYR A 440 -20.71 28.90 37.80
N SER A 441 -21.41 29.57 38.69
CA SER A 441 -21.95 30.94 38.47
C SER A 441 -20.82 31.95 38.24
N ALA A 442 -19.83 31.96 39.12
CA ALA A 442 -18.69 32.88 39.02
C ALA A 442 -17.82 32.55 37.77
N ALA A 443 -17.64 31.29 37.46
CA ALA A 443 -16.91 30.87 36.25
C ALA A 443 -17.65 31.30 34.96
N ALA A 444 -18.97 31.19 34.93
CA ALA A 444 -19.80 31.67 33.80
C ALA A 444 -19.74 33.18 33.61
N GLU A 445 -19.68 33.97 34.70
CA GLU A 445 -19.50 35.41 34.60
C GLU A 445 -18.12 35.78 34.05
N VAL A 446 -17.06 35.10 34.48
CA VAL A 446 -15.70 35.27 33.95
C VAL A 446 -15.66 34.96 32.46
N ALA A 447 -16.26 33.84 32.03
CA ALA A 447 -16.32 33.44 30.61
C ALA A 447 -17.02 34.54 29.76
N LYS A 448 -18.19 35.01 30.16
CA LYS A 448 -18.94 36.06 29.45
C LYS A 448 -18.16 37.39 29.38
N GLU A 449 -17.45 37.74 30.46
CA GLU A 449 -16.63 38.93 30.47
C GLU A 449 -15.41 38.81 29.53
N SER A 450 -14.75 37.66 29.53
CA SER A 450 -13.65 37.36 28.60
C SER A 450 -14.09 37.45 27.16
N GLU A 451 -15.23 36.85 26.82
CA GLU A 451 -15.79 36.87 25.47
C GLU A 451 -16.14 38.32 25.03
N ARG A 452 -16.79 39.10 25.91
CA ARG A 452 -17.20 40.49 25.62
C ARG A 452 -16.02 41.44 25.49
N SER A 453 -15.01 41.31 26.37
CA SER A 453 -13.89 42.25 26.47
C SER A 453 -12.68 41.90 25.64
N GLY A 454 -12.60 40.61 25.16
CA GLY A 454 -11.41 40.06 24.52
C GLY A 454 -10.22 39.85 25.47
N ARG A 455 -10.42 40.03 26.79
CA ARG A 455 -9.35 39.85 27.79
C ARG A 455 -9.21 38.42 28.21
N PRO A 456 -7.98 37.94 28.45
CA PRO A 456 -7.73 36.58 28.93
C PRO A 456 -8.46 36.28 30.26
N VAL A 457 -9.00 35.06 30.37
CA VAL A 457 -9.65 34.57 31.62
C VAL A 457 -8.72 34.75 32.83
N ARG A 458 -7.42 34.51 32.66
CA ARG A 458 -6.37 34.68 33.67
C ARG A 458 -6.35 36.08 34.32
N GLU A 459 -6.46 37.14 33.50
CA GLU A 459 -6.42 38.50 33.96
C GLU A 459 -7.69 38.88 34.73
N ILE A 460 -8.85 38.46 34.20
CA ILE A 460 -10.14 38.74 34.82
C ILE A 460 -10.26 38.10 36.20
N VAL A 461 -9.79 36.84 36.32
CA VAL A 461 -9.80 36.10 37.58
C VAL A 461 -8.94 36.81 38.65
N ALA A 462 -7.74 37.28 38.24
CA ALA A 462 -6.83 37.99 39.14
C ALA A 462 -7.38 39.36 39.57
N GLU A 463 -7.92 40.12 38.63
CA GLU A 463 -8.52 41.43 38.90
C GLU A 463 -9.72 41.35 39.86
N LYS A 464 -10.56 40.31 39.72
CA LYS A 464 -11.68 40.05 40.62
C LYS A 464 -11.27 39.46 41.98
N GLY A 465 -9.99 39.21 42.19
CA GLY A 465 -9.49 38.61 43.42
C GLY A 465 -9.97 37.15 43.65
N LEU A 466 -10.41 36.48 42.61
CA LEU A 466 -10.93 35.10 42.70
C LEU A 466 -9.81 34.05 42.83
N MET A 467 -8.65 34.33 42.25
CA MET A 467 -7.49 33.47 42.27
C MET A 467 -6.23 34.25 41.82
N SER A 468 -5.05 33.96 42.36
CA SER A 468 -3.82 34.57 41.87
C SER A 468 -3.42 34.02 40.48
N THR A 469 -2.59 34.76 39.76
CA THR A 469 -2.10 34.35 38.44
C THR A 469 -1.30 33.06 38.53
N GLU A 470 -0.51 32.85 39.59
CA GLU A 470 0.31 31.65 39.83
C GLU A 470 -0.56 30.44 40.16
N GLU A 471 -1.63 30.63 40.92
CA GLU A 471 -2.61 29.57 41.21
C GLU A 471 -3.34 29.13 39.94
N PHE A 472 -3.74 30.11 39.12
CA PHE A 472 -4.40 29.86 37.86
C PHE A 472 -3.50 29.07 36.90
N ASP A 473 -2.24 29.48 36.74
CA ASP A 473 -1.29 28.83 35.87
C ASP A 473 -1.03 27.35 36.34
N ARG A 474 -0.89 27.10 37.64
CA ARG A 474 -0.80 25.76 38.21
C ARG A 474 -2.07 24.91 37.97
N LEU A 475 -3.25 25.55 38.03
CA LEU A 475 -4.52 24.87 37.74
C LEU A 475 -4.58 24.40 36.27
N VAL A 476 -4.17 25.25 35.33
CA VAL A 476 -4.11 24.95 33.89
C VAL A 476 -3.13 23.79 33.61
N GLU A 477 -1.91 23.86 34.16
CA GLU A 477 -0.91 22.80 34.04
C GLU A 477 -1.42 21.46 34.59
N ARG A 478 -1.98 21.47 35.78
CA ARG A 478 -2.52 20.26 36.42
C ARG A 478 -3.65 19.65 35.60
N ALA A 479 -4.57 20.46 35.11
CA ALA A 479 -5.68 20.02 34.27
C ALA A 479 -5.17 19.37 32.96
N ALA A 480 -4.19 19.98 32.31
CA ALA A 480 -3.62 19.47 31.08
C ALA A 480 -2.87 18.15 31.27
N ILE A 481 -2.08 18.03 32.35
CA ILE A 481 -1.20 16.89 32.60
C ILE A 481 -1.94 15.74 33.29
N GLU A 482 -2.71 16.00 34.33
CA GLU A 482 -3.41 14.98 35.14
C GLU A 482 -4.79 14.63 34.60
N GLY A 483 -5.47 15.59 33.96
CA GLY A 483 -6.82 15.45 33.38
C GLY A 483 -7.93 15.59 34.42
N ASN A 484 -8.05 14.72 35.39
CA ASN A 484 -9.06 14.79 36.43
C ASN A 484 -8.54 15.61 37.62
N ILE A 485 -9.00 16.88 37.73
CA ILE A 485 -8.64 17.78 38.80
C ILE A 485 -9.79 18.03 39.80
N ALA A 486 -10.90 17.33 39.67
CA ALA A 486 -12.01 17.43 40.61
C ALA A 486 -11.55 16.96 42.00
N SER A 487 -11.65 17.86 43.00
CA SER A 487 -11.50 17.42 44.39
C SER A 487 -12.60 16.39 44.71
N PRO A 488 -12.32 15.34 45.47
CA PRO A 488 -13.39 14.47 45.98
C PRO A 488 -14.41 15.39 46.69
N ARG A 489 -15.66 15.27 46.31
CA ARG A 489 -16.75 15.96 47.01
C ARG A 489 -16.66 15.53 48.49
N ARG A 490 -16.39 16.50 49.41
CA ARG A 490 -16.50 16.28 50.83
C ARG A 490 -17.96 16.02 51.20
#